data_090fd824b81b729f60d19d4056bce467
#
_entry.id   090fd824b81b729f60d19d4056bce467
#
_cell.length_a   1.000
_cell.length_b   1.000
_cell.length_c   1.000
_cell.angle_alpha   90.00
_cell.angle_beta   90.00
_cell.angle_gamma   90.00
#
_symmetry.space_group_name_H-M   'P 1'
#
loop_
_entity.id
_entity.type
_entity.pdbx_description
1 polymer ?
#
loop_
_entity_poly.entity_id
_entity_poly.type
_entity_poly.pdbx_seq_one_letter_code
_entity_poly.pdbx_strand_id
1 'polypeptide(L)'
;MPKQLRCGRHQLDLSYPRVMGILNVTPDSFSDGGRHNALDEAVRHAETMLAEGAAIIDIGGESTRPGATPVPLQEELDRVLPVVERLVNELDALVSLDTSRGEVMHEAASRGAGMINDVRSLRWPGALEAAAMSGLPVCVMHMLGEPTDMQRAPHYEVPIEEAVATFLEKRIAECEAAGVRRDQLVLDPGFGFGKRVEHNLRLLNRMQPLTEFGLPVLAGMSRKSMIGKVLARPVEERLPGGLALATMAVERGARIVRVHDVGPTVDAVNMTWAVLQEGTDA
;
A
#
# COMPACT_ATOMS: atom_id res chain seq x y z
N MET A 1 -19.11 3.97 0.92
CA MET A 1 -17.85 3.26 1.22
C MET A 1 -18.08 2.33 2.41
N PRO A 2 -17.64 1.05 2.39
CA PRO A 2 -17.70 0.17 3.54
C PRO A 2 -16.89 0.75 4.70
N LYS A 3 -17.51 0.78 5.89
CA LYS A 3 -16.85 1.23 7.13
C LYS A 3 -15.98 0.15 7.77
N GLN A 4 -16.19 -1.10 7.40
CA GLN A 4 -15.51 -2.27 7.94
C GLN A 4 -14.96 -3.10 6.78
N LEU A 5 -13.69 -3.50 6.87
CA LEU A 5 -13.04 -4.39 5.93
C LEU A 5 -12.60 -5.66 6.66
N ARG A 6 -13.15 -6.82 6.24
CA ARG A 6 -12.80 -8.09 6.85
C ARG A 6 -11.46 -8.61 6.33
N CYS A 7 -10.45 -8.59 7.17
CA CYS A 7 -9.06 -8.92 6.85
C CYS A 7 -8.67 -10.25 7.54
N GLY A 8 -9.02 -11.38 6.93
CA GLY A 8 -8.82 -12.69 7.56
C GLY A 8 -9.54 -12.80 8.91
N ARG A 9 -8.77 -12.96 9.99
CA ARG A 9 -9.27 -12.98 11.37
C ARG A 9 -9.56 -11.60 11.96
N HIS A 10 -9.03 -10.54 11.35
CA HIS A 10 -9.18 -9.15 11.80
C HIS A 10 -10.34 -8.45 11.10
N GLN A 11 -10.82 -7.40 11.75
CA GLN A 11 -11.77 -6.48 11.16
C GLN A 11 -11.19 -5.06 11.23
N LEU A 12 -10.88 -4.50 10.07
CA LEU A 12 -10.32 -3.17 9.96
C LEU A 12 -11.45 -2.15 9.87
N ASP A 13 -11.53 -1.27 10.87
CA ASP A 13 -12.46 -0.15 10.85
C ASP A 13 -11.91 0.98 10.00
N LEU A 14 -12.61 1.31 8.91
CA LEU A 14 -12.32 2.40 7.98
C LEU A 14 -13.32 3.56 8.11
N SER A 15 -14.07 3.64 9.22
CA SER A 15 -14.89 4.81 9.54
C SER A 15 -14.03 6.06 9.69
N TYR A 16 -12.77 5.88 10.08
CA TYR A 16 -11.71 6.89 10.12
C TYR A 16 -10.43 6.41 9.39
N PRO A 17 -9.52 7.33 9.04
CA PRO A 17 -8.30 6.98 8.31
C PRO A 17 -7.36 6.10 9.13
N ARG A 18 -6.69 5.17 8.46
CA ARG A 18 -5.72 4.24 9.06
C ARG A 18 -4.35 4.39 8.45
N VAL A 19 -3.32 4.19 9.25
CA VAL A 19 -1.94 4.18 8.79
C VAL A 19 -1.49 2.75 8.56
N MET A 20 -0.89 2.50 7.39
CA MET A 20 -0.26 1.27 6.98
C MET A 20 1.26 1.48 6.98
N GLY A 21 1.97 0.77 7.84
CA GLY A 21 3.42 0.82 7.93
C GLY A 21 4.09 -0.08 6.90
N ILE A 22 5.12 0.42 6.21
CA ILE A 22 5.88 -0.30 5.18
C ILE A 22 7.01 -1.09 5.83
N LEU A 23 7.01 -2.41 5.67
CA LEU A 23 8.07 -3.31 6.12
C LEU A 23 8.74 -3.99 4.92
N ASN A 24 9.85 -3.41 4.43
CA ASN A 24 10.61 -4.03 3.36
C ASN A 24 11.56 -5.09 3.92
N VAL A 25 11.44 -6.33 3.44
CA VAL A 25 12.31 -7.47 3.81
C VAL A 25 13.25 -7.82 2.65
N THR A 26 13.98 -6.79 2.17
CA THR A 26 14.99 -6.93 1.12
C THR A 26 16.39 -7.07 1.72
N PRO A 27 17.38 -7.69 1.01
CA PRO A 27 18.74 -7.87 1.52
C PRO A 27 19.38 -6.57 2.01
N ASP A 28 19.12 -5.45 1.36
CA ASP A 28 19.67 -4.14 1.74
C ASP A 28 19.05 -3.57 3.02
N SER A 29 17.90 -4.11 3.43
CA SER A 29 17.20 -3.63 4.63
C SER A 29 17.79 -4.20 5.92
N PHE A 30 18.62 -5.28 5.85
CA PHE A 30 19.11 -6.04 7.01
C PHE A 30 20.54 -6.56 6.77
N SER A 31 21.49 -5.67 6.47
CA SER A 31 22.78 -6.01 5.87
C SER A 31 23.83 -6.68 6.77
N ASP A 32 23.70 -6.68 8.11
CA ASP A 32 24.86 -6.96 8.98
C ASP A 32 24.80 -8.22 9.88
N GLY A 33 23.79 -9.10 9.78
CA GLY A 33 23.62 -10.09 10.84
C GLY A 33 23.20 -11.52 10.46
N GLY A 34 23.11 -11.87 9.21
CA GLY A 34 22.58 -13.18 8.79
C GLY A 34 21.04 -13.27 8.88
N ARG A 35 20.43 -14.36 8.36
CA ARG A 35 18.96 -14.49 8.22
C ARG A 35 18.17 -14.38 9.53
N HIS A 36 18.69 -14.89 10.64
CA HIS A 36 18.01 -14.82 11.95
C HIS A 36 17.96 -13.40 12.49
N ASN A 37 19.07 -12.65 12.43
CA ASN A 37 19.10 -11.27 12.89
C ASN A 37 18.18 -10.38 12.04
N ALA A 38 18.14 -10.60 10.73
CA ALA A 38 17.25 -9.88 9.82
C ALA A 38 15.77 -10.11 10.15
N LEU A 39 15.38 -11.34 10.49
CA LEU A 39 14.00 -11.65 10.90
C LEU A 39 13.65 -10.96 12.22
N ASP A 40 14.53 -11.03 13.23
CA ASP A 40 14.29 -10.38 14.52
C ASP A 40 14.24 -8.85 14.41
N GLU A 41 15.03 -8.26 13.52
CA GLU A 41 14.96 -6.82 13.22
C GLU A 41 13.65 -6.43 12.54
N ALA A 42 13.18 -7.25 11.58
CA ALA A 42 11.90 -7.04 10.95
C ALA A 42 10.74 -7.07 11.96
N VAL A 43 10.74 -8.06 12.87
CA VAL A 43 9.73 -8.18 13.93
C VAL A 43 9.78 -6.99 14.88
N ARG A 44 10.96 -6.59 15.37
CA ARG A 44 11.11 -5.41 16.24
C ARG A 44 10.66 -4.11 15.55
N HIS A 45 10.95 -3.97 14.27
CA HIS A 45 10.48 -2.80 13.49
C HIS A 45 8.96 -2.80 13.36
N ALA A 46 8.35 -3.95 13.07
CA ALA A 46 6.90 -4.08 13.05
C ALA A 46 6.27 -3.78 14.42
N GLU A 47 6.84 -4.28 15.50
CA GLU A 47 6.41 -4.00 16.87
C GLU A 47 6.45 -2.48 17.17
N THR A 48 7.53 -1.81 16.75
CA THR A 48 7.63 -0.34 16.86
C THR A 48 6.53 0.36 16.07
N MET A 49 6.31 -0.02 14.82
CA MET A 49 5.24 0.57 14.00
C MET A 49 3.85 0.35 14.60
N LEU A 50 3.58 -0.82 15.18
CA LEU A 50 2.31 -1.10 15.86
C LEU A 50 2.16 -0.24 17.11
N ALA A 51 3.22 -0.10 17.92
CA ALA A 51 3.23 0.77 19.09
C ALA A 51 3.05 2.25 18.73
N GLU A 52 3.53 2.67 17.57
CA GLU A 52 3.32 4.00 16.99
C GLU A 52 1.91 4.20 16.40
N GLY A 53 1.07 3.17 16.36
CA GLY A 53 -0.32 3.24 15.91
C GLY A 53 -0.57 2.80 14.47
N ALA A 54 0.34 2.05 13.84
CA ALA A 54 0.03 1.38 12.56
C ALA A 54 -1.14 0.40 12.75
N ALA A 55 -2.14 0.49 11.89
CA ALA A 55 -3.26 -0.47 11.88
C ALA A 55 -2.98 -1.69 10.99
N ILE A 56 -2.03 -1.58 10.07
CA ILE A 56 -1.65 -2.60 9.10
C ILE A 56 -0.13 -2.56 8.95
N ILE A 57 0.51 -3.71 8.87
CA ILE A 57 1.92 -3.84 8.46
C ILE A 57 1.99 -4.45 7.07
N ASP A 58 2.53 -3.71 6.11
CA ASP A 58 2.62 -4.12 4.71
C ASP A 58 4.02 -4.66 4.39
N ILE A 59 4.11 -5.98 4.18
CA ILE A 59 5.38 -6.71 4.01
C ILE A 59 5.68 -6.85 2.52
N GLY A 60 6.84 -6.37 2.08
CA GLY A 60 7.32 -6.54 0.70
C GLY A 60 8.66 -7.26 0.62
N GLY A 61 8.72 -8.36 -0.16
CA GLY A 61 9.93 -9.14 -0.43
C GLY A 61 10.68 -8.75 -1.69
N GLU A 62 10.02 -8.01 -2.59
CA GLU A 62 10.56 -7.50 -3.86
C GLU A 62 10.53 -5.97 -3.86
N SER A 63 11.59 -5.35 -4.35
CA SER A 63 11.62 -3.89 -4.53
C SER A 63 10.87 -3.51 -5.80
N THR A 64 9.87 -2.64 -5.68
CA THR A 64 9.13 -2.06 -6.82
C THR A 64 9.69 -0.71 -7.27
N ARG A 65 10.90 -0.34 -6.81
CA ARG A 65 11.58 0.89 -7.23
C ARG A 65 11.99 0.79 -8.71
N PRO A 66 12.02 1.92 -9.45
CA PRO A 66 12.48 1.92 -10.82
C PRO A 66 13.87 1.28 -10.96
N GLY A 67 13.99 0.30 -11.87
CA GLY A 67 15.26 -0.39 -12.13
C GLY A 67 15.62 -1.52 -11.15
N ALA A 68 14.74 -1.87 -10.20
CA ALA A 68 14.98 -3.01 -9.33
C ALA A 68 15.00 -4.33 -10.13
N THR A 69 15.90 -5.24 -9.76
CA THR A 69 15.97 -6.58 -10.35
C THR A 69 14.86 -7.45 -9.77
N PRO A 70 14.10 -8.16 -10.62
CA PRO A 70 13.09 -9.11 -10.14
C PRO A 70 13.71 -10.19 -9.25
N VAL A 71 13.03 -10.54 -8.18
CA VAL A 71 13.44 -11.58 -7.24
C VAL A 71 12.88 -12.93 -7.68
N PRO A 72 13.64 -14.05 -7.63
CA PRO A 72 13.10 -15.39 -7.85
C PRO A 72 11.97 -15.72 -6.86
N LEU A 73 10.97 -16.53 -7.29
CA LEU A 73 9.81 -16.89 -6.46
C LEU A 73 10.23 -17.47 -5.10
N GLN A 74 11.13 -18.46 -5.09
CA GLN A 74 11.54 -19.09 -3.84
C GLN A 74 12.21 -18.10 -2.89
N GLU A 75 12.99 -17.19 -3.42
CA GLU A 75 13.64 -16.16 -2.62
C GLU A 75 12.63 -15.17 -2.01
N GLU A 76 11.58 -14.79 -2.75
CA GLU A 76 10.50 -13.96 -2.21
C GLU A 76 9.76 -14.68 -1.08
N LEU A 77 9.40 -15.97 -1.30
CA LEU A 77 8.79 -16.81 -0.26
C LEU A 77 9.67 -16.91 0.99
N ASP A 78 10.96 -17.19 0.82
CA ASP A 78 11.92 -17.34 1.93
C ASP A 78 12.09 -16.05 2.75
N ARG A 79 11.88 -14.88 2.12
CA ARG A 79 11.95 -13.58 2.78
C ARG A 79 10.69 -13.24 3.55
N VAL A 80 9.51 -13.39 2.91
CA VAL A 80 8.27 -12.84 3.47
C VAL A 80 7.58 -13.79 4.45
N LEU A 81 7.55 -15.12 4.16
CA LEU A 81 6.73 -16.04 4.93
C LEU A 81 7.13 -16.16 6.41
N PRO A 82 8.43 -16.24 6.77
CA PRO A 82 8.82 -16.26 8.19
C PRO A 82 8.41 -14.99 8.94
N VAL A 83 8.44 -13.83 8.26
CA VAL A 83 8.03 -12.56 8.86
C VAL A 83 6.51 -12.54 9.05
N VAL A 84 5.73 -12.96 8.04
CA VAL A 84 4.26 -13.08 8.14
C VAL A 84 3.89 -13.95 9.35
N GLU A 85 4.48 -15.15 9.47
CA GLU A 85 4.17 -16.08 10.57
C GLU A 85 4.44 -15.46 11.94
N ARG A 86 5.57 -14.79 12.10
CA ARG A 86 5.92 -14.18 13.39
C ARG A 86 5.02 -12.98 13.73
N LEU A 87 4.77 -12.08 12.77
CA LEU A 87 3.91 -10.93 13.02
C LEU A 87 2.48 -11.36 13.36
N VAL A 88 1.97 -12.38 12.66
CA VAL A 88 0.63 -12.92 12.91
C VAL A 88 0.53 -13.62 14.26
N ASN A 89 1.52 -14.45 14.63
CA ASN A 89 1.43 -15.30 15.80
C ASN A 89 1.92 -14.62 17.09
N GLU A 90 2.95 -13.76 16.99
CA GLU A 90 3.57 -13.15 18.18
C GLU A 90 2.99 -11.76 18.49
N LEU A 91 2.61 -10.98 17.45
CA LEU A 91 2.14 -9.61 17.62
C LEU A 91 0.65 -9.43 17.37
N ASP A 92 -0.08 -10.47 16.97
CA ASP A 92 -1.48 -10.40 16.52
C ASP A 92 -1.69 -9.28 15.48
N ALA A 93 -0.72 -9.05 14.59
CA ALA A 93 -0.73 -7.96 13.64
C ALA A 93 -1.65 -8.26 12.44
N LEU A 94 -2.35 -7.24 11.96
CA LEU A 94 -2.97 -7.28 10.63
C LEU A 94 -1.86 -7.08 9.59
N VAL A 95 -1.52 -8.17 8.88
CA VAL A 95 -0.49 -8.18 7.85
C VAL A 95 -1.11 -8.02 6.48
N SER A 96 -0.60 -7.05 5.71
CA SER A 96 -0.77 -6.92 4.27
C SER A 96 0.47 -7.45 3.56
N LEU A 97 0.30 -8.10 2.41
CA LEU A 97 1.40 -8.62 1.62
C LEU A 97 1.54 -7.87 0.30
N ASP A 98 2.65 -7.14 0.12
CA ASP A 98 3.01 -6.44 -1.12
C ASP A 98 3.69 -7.42 -2.08
N THR A 99 2.89 -8.04 -2.95
CA THR A 99 3.32 -9.00 -3.97
C THR A 99 2.39 -9.03 -5.16
N SER A 100 2.94 -9.41 -6.33
CA SER A 100 2.15 -9.67 -7.55
C SER A 100 2.04 -11.15 -7.90
N ARG A 101 2.62 -12.06 -7.10
CA ARG A 101 2.69 -13.49 -7.38
C ARG A 101 1.60 -14.27 -6.67
N GLY A 102 0.79 -15.02 -7.43
CA GLY A 102 -0.30 -15.80 -6.88
C GLY A 102 0.15 -16.84 -5.86
N GLU A 103 1.32 -17.49 -6.07
CA GLU A 103 1.89 -18.46 -5.15
C GLU A 103 2.25 -17.83 -3.80
N VAL A 104 2.82 -16.61 -3.81
CA VAL A 104 3.17 -15.89 -2.59
C VAL A 104 1.90 -15.43 -1.86
N MET A 105 0.88 -14.96 -2.60
CA MET A 105 -0.44 -14.62 -2.03
C MET A 105 -1.07 -15.81 -1.31
N HIS A 106 -1.07 -16.98 -1.96
CA HIS A 106 -1.64 -18.21 -1.41
C HIS A 106 -0.93 -18.65 -0.12
N GLU A 107 0.40 -18.71 -0.15
CA GLU A 107 1.21 -19.14 0.98
C GLU A 107 1.10 -18.17 2.16
N ALA A 108 1.11 -16.88 1.93
CA ALA A 108 0.96 -15.89 3.00
C ALA A 108 -0.46 -15.89 3.60
N ALA A 109 -1.50 -16.04 2.77
CA ALA A 109 -2.89 -16.16 3.25
C ALA A 109 -3.05 -17.40 4.17
N SER A 110 -2.44 -18.54 3.82
CA SER A 110 -2.46 -19.75 4.62
C SER A 110 -1.77 -19.59 5.99
N ARG A 111 -0.84 -18.63 6.11
CA ARG A 111 -0.14 -18.26 7.35
C ARG A 111 -0.79 -17.10 8.12
N GLY A 112 -1.96 -16.65 7.68
CA GLY A 112 -2.76 -15.67 8.38
C GLY A 112 -2.58 -14.22 7.94
N ALA A 113 -1.93 -13.95 6.80
CA ALA A 113 -2.00 -12.63 6.19
C ALA A 113 -3.47 -12.23 5.97
N GLY A 114 -3.79 -10.98 6.23
CA GLY A 114 -5.16 -10.47 6.23
C GLY A 114 -5.51 -9.59 5.02
N MET A 115 -4.55 -9.21 4.19
CA MET A 115 -4.75 -8.34 3.02
C MET A 115 -3.69 -8.62 1.96
N ILE A 116 -4.04 -8.41 0.70
CA ILE A 116 -3.13 -8.42 -0.45
C ILE A 116 -3.00 -7.00 -0.98
N ASN A 117 -1.77 -6.57 -1.23
CA ASN A 117 -1.44 -5.29 -1.86
C ASN A 117 -0.64 -5.57 -3.14
N ASP A 118 -1.22 -5.32 -4.31
CA ASP A 118 -0.56 -5.63 -5.58
C ASP A 118 -0.39 -4.41 -6.48
N VAL A 119 0.85 -3.96 -6.61
CA VAL A 119 1.22 -2.83 -7.48
C VAL A 119 0.92 -3.10 -8.97
N ARG A 120 0.80 -4.36 -9.37
CA ARG A 120 0.42 -4.77 -10.74
C ARG A 120 -1.07 -5.01 -10.92
N SER A 121 -1.86 -4.79 -9.86
CA SER A 121 -3.32 -4.92 -9.93
C SER A 121 -3.79 -6.30 -10.39
N LEU A 122 -3.22 -7.36 -9.89
CA LEU A 122 -3.56 -8.76 -10.21
C LEU A 122 -3.42 -9.09 -11.72
N ARG A 123 -2.54 -8.36 -12.44
CA ARG A 123 -2.29 -8.62 -13.87
C ARG A 123 -1.21 -9.67 -14.11
N TRP A 124 -0.49 -10.07 -13.08
CA TRP A 124 0.47 -11.16 -13.17
C TRP A 124 -0.25 -12.51 -13.30
N PRO A 125 0.28 -13.45 -14.11
CA PRO A 125 -0.35 -14.77 -14.27
C PRO A 125 -0.63 -15.47 -12.93
N GLY A 126 -1.85 -15.94 -12.72
CA GLY A 126 -2.29 -16.62 -11.49
C GLY A 126 -2.63 -15.71 -10.29
N ALA A 127 -2.31 -14.41 -10.36
CA ALA A 127 -2.55 -13.50 -9.24
C ALA A 127 -4.04 -13.24 -8.98
N LEU A 128 -4.83 -13.09 -10.05
CA LEU A 128 -6.26 -12.82 -9.95
C LEU A 128 -7.01 -14.00 -9.36
N GLU A 129 -6.70 -15.21 -9.80
CA GLU A 129 -7.26 -16.45 -9.28
C GLU A 129 -6.87 -16.68 -7.82
N ALA A 130 -5.60 -16.45 -7.47
CA ALA A 130 -5.13 -16.59 -6.10
C ALA A 130 -5.80 -15.59 -5.15
N ALA A 131 -5.97 -14.34 -5.57
CA ALA A 131 -6.67 -13.32 -4.83
C ALA A 131 -8.14 -13.70 -4.60
N ALA A 132 -8.85 -14.14 -5.65
CA ALA A 132 -10.24 -14.58 -5.55
C ALA A 132 -10.39 -15.79 -4.59
N MET A 133 -9.49 -16.77 -4.68
CA MET A 133 -9.51 -17.97 -3.82
C MET A 133 -9.17 -17.64 -2.35
N SER A 134 -8.34 -16.64 -2.10
CA SER A 134 -7.95 -16.26 -0.73
C SER A 134 -9.11 -15.70 0.07
N GLY A 135 -10.09 -15.07 -0.58
CA GLY A 135 -11.18 -14.35 0.07
C GLY A 135 -10.74 -13.14 0.88
N LEU A 136 -9.49 -12.70 0.74
CA LEU A 136 -8.93 -11.54 1.44
C LEU A 136 -9.25 -10.23 0.71
N PRO A 137 -9.23 -9.09 1.40
CA PRO A 137 -9.19 -7.79 0.76
C PRO A 137 -7.97 -7.62 -0.14
N VAL A 138 -8.17 -6.94 -1.26
CA VAL A 138 -7.13 -6.71 -2.25
C VAL A 138 -7.04 -5.22 -2.59
N CYS A 139 -5.84 -4.66 -2.47
CA CYS A 139 -5.53 -3.34 -2.99
C CYS A 139 -5.08 -3.48 -4.45
N VAL A 140 -5.81 -2.83 -5.36
CA VAL A 140 -5.50 -2.74 -6.78
C VAL A 140 -5.01 -1.34 -7.12
N MET A 141 -3.83 -1.24 -7.77
CA MET A 141 -3.14 0.02 -7.98
C MET A 141 -3.04 0.37 -9.47
N HIS A 142 -3.24 1.65 -9.80
CA HIS A 142 -2.95 2.15 -11.15
C HIS A 142 -1.46 2.34 -11.37
N MET A 143 -0.93 1.69 -12.39
CA MET A 143 0.43 1.90 -12.91
C MET A 143 0.42 1.93 -14.43
N LEU A 144 1.12 2.91 -15.03
CA LEU A 144 1.39 2.94 -16.48
C LEU A 144 2.76 2.28 -16.74
N GLY A 145 2.78 1.25 -17.61
CA GLY A 145 3.99 0.46 -17.85
C GLY A 145 4.27 -0.55 -16.73
N GLU A 146 5.52 -0.96 -16.61
CA GLU A 146 6.02 -1.85 -15.57
C GLU A 146 7.07 -1.12 -14.69
N PRO A 147 7.38 -1.60 -13.48
CA PRO A 147 8.36 -0.94 -12.59
C PRO A 147 9.71 -0.66 -13.27
N THR A 148 10.12 -1.48 -14.23
CA THR A 148 11.39 -1.34 -14.95
C THR A 148 11.42 -0.18 -15.94
N ASP A 149 10.29 0.24 -16.51
CA ASP A 149 10.22 1.23 -17.59
C ASP A 149 9.21 2.38 -17.36
N MET A 150 8.37 2.28 -16.36
CA MET A 150 7.27 3.21 -16.07
C MET A 150 7.67 4.69 -15.98
N GLN A 151 8.93 5.00 -15.73
CA GLN A 151 9.42 6.38 -15.55
C GLN A 151 10.11 6.96 -16.80
N ARG A 152 10.23 6.20 -17.92
CA ARG A 152 10.99 6.66 -19.09
C ARG A 152 10.35 7.84 -19.80
N ALA A 153 9.02 7.85 -19.98
CA ALA A 153 8.29 8.99 -20.56
C ALA A 153 6.78 8.87 -20.29
N PRO A 154 6.31 8.92 -19.02
CA PRO A 154 4.90 8.73 -18.76
C PRO A 154 4.07 9.84 -19.44
N HIS A 155 3.13 9.42 -20.29
CA HIS A 155 2.23 10.29 -21.03
C HIS A 155 0.79 9.79 -20.91
N TYR A 156 -0.15 10.71 -20.84
CA TYR A 156 -1.59 10.45 -20.76
C TYR A 156 -2.32 11.33 -21.76
N GLU A 157 -3.18 10.73 -22.59
CA GLU A 157 -3.98 11.42 -23.60
C GLU A 157 -5.15 12.21 -22.99
N VAL A 158 -5.59 11.79 -21.79
CA VAL A 158 -6.65 12.43 -21.01
C VAL A 158 -6.11 12.91 -19.66
N PRO A 159 -6.85 13.75 -18.93
CA PRO A 159 -6.49 14.12 -17.57
C PRO A 159 -6.15 12.90 -16.69
N ILE A 160 -5.11 13.01 -15.86
CA ILE A 160 -4.58 11.88 -15.09
C ILE A 160 -5.63 11.26 -14.17
N GLU A 161 -6.50 12.07 -13.57
CA GLU A 161 -7.59 11.60 -12.72
C GLU A 161 -8.60 10.75 -13.49
N GLU A 162 -8.88 11.08 -14.74
CA GLU A 162 -9.77 10.31 -15.63
C GLU A 162 -9.10 9.01 -16.07
N ALA A 163 -7.83 9.07 -16.47
CA ALA A 163 -7.08 7.88 -16.87
C ALA A 163 -7.01 6.85 -15.72
N VAL A 164 -6.74 7.31 -14.50
CA VAL A 164 -6.69 6.47 -13.30
C VAL A 164 -8.06 5.89 -12.97
N ALA A 165 -9.12 6.70 -13.02
CA ALA A 165 -10.48 6.26 -12.76
C ALA A 165 -10.92 5.19 -13.78
N THR A 166 -10.72 5.41 -15.08
CA THR A 166 -11.04 4.44 -16.12
C THR A 166 -10.29 3.12 -15.96
N PHE A 167 -9.01 3.17 -15.61
CA PHE A 167 -8.23 1.97 -15.34
C PHE A 167 -8.79 1.20 -14.15
N LEU A 168 -9.06 1.88 -13.03
CA LEU A 168 -9.58 1.24 -11.82
C LEU A 168 -10.99 0.68 -12.03
N GLU A 169 -11.85 1.37 -12.76
CA GLU A 169 -13.19 0.87 -13.12
C GLU A 169 -13.10 -0.47 -13.85
N LYS A 170 -12.22 -0.55 -14.85
CA LYS A 170 -11.97 -1.79 -15.57
C LYS A 170 -11.43 -2.89 -14.65
N ARG A 171 -10.47 -2.55 -13.76
CA ARG A 171 -9.91 -3.54 -12.81
C ARG A 171 -10.94 -4.03 -11.81
N ILE A 172 -11.81 -3.17 -11.29
CA ILE A 172 -12.92 -3.55 -10.44
C ILE A 172 -13.79 -4.60 -11.15
N ALA A 173 -14.22 -4.32 -12.38
CA ALA A 173 -15.06 -5.24 -13.15
C ALA A 173 -14.38 -6.59 -13.40
N GLU A 174 -13.08 -6.61 -13.72
CA GLU A 174 -12.30 -7.83 -13.92
C GLU A 174 -12.14 -8.63 -12.61
N CYS A 175 -11.93 -7.96 -11.48
CA CYS A 175 -11.87 -8.60 -10.17
C CYS A 175 -13.22 -9.22 -9.77
N GLU A 176 -14.32 -8.48 -9.97
CA GLU A 176 -15.68 -8.97 -9.69
C GLU A 176 -16.02 -10.19 -10.58
N ALA A 177 -15.67 -10.15 -11.87
CA ALA A 177 -15.87 -11.25 -12.80
C ALA A 177 -15.09 -12.53 -12.41
N ALA A 178 -13.94 -12.38 -11.75
CA ALA A 178 -13.13 -13.48 -11.23
C ALA A 178 -13.58 -13.99 -9.84
N GLY A 179 -14.59 -13.36 -9.22
CA GLY A 179 -15.14 -13.78 -7.92
C GLY A 179 -14.61 -13.03 -6.72
N VAL A 180 -13.78 -11.99 -6.90
CA VAL A 180 -13.44 -11.07 -5.80
C VAL A 180 -14.66 -10.19 -5.51
N ARG A 181 -15.16 -10.21 -4.28
CA ARG A 181 -16.31 -9.37 -3.94
C ARG A 181 -15.92 -7.89 -3.95
N ARG A 182 -16.85 -7.04 -4.39
CA ARG A 182 -16.63 -5.59 -4.44
C ARG A 182 -16.22 -5.01 -3.07
N ASP A 183 -16.81 -5.49 -1.98
CA ASP A 183 -16.52 -5.04 -0.61
C ASP A 183 -15.13 -5.45 -0.08
N GLN A 184 -14.39 -6.25 -0.84
CA GLN A 184 -12.99 -6.63 -0.58
C GLN A 184 -11.97 -5.76 -1.34
N LEU A 185 -12.41 -4.86 -2.23
CA LEU A 185 -11.50 -4.06 -3.04
C LEU A 185 -11.11 -2.76 -2.33
N VAL A 186 -9.81 -2.45 -2.40
CA VAL A 186 -9.21 -1.18 -2.02
C VAL A 186 -8.53 -0.59 -3.25
N LEU A 187 -8.66 0.70 -3.49
CA LEU A 187 -8.15 1.37 -4.68
C LEU A 187 -6.90 2.18 -4.34
N ASP A 188 -5.82 2.03 -5.12
CA ASP A 188 -4.64 2.89 -5.02
C ASP A 188 -4.43 3.66 -6.33
N PRO A 189 -4.43 5.01 -6.29
CA PRO A 189 -4.12 5.84 -7.46
C PRO A 189 -2.72 5.62 -8.03
N GLY A 190 -1.81 4.98 -7.29
CA GLY A 190 -0.45 4.66 -7.71
C GLY A 190 0.42 5.91 -7.86
N PHE A 191 0.46 6.76 -6.85
CA PHE A 191 1.37 7.91 -6.83
C PHE A 191 2.82 7.47 -7.05
N GLY A 192 3.53 8.12 -8.00
CA GLY A 192 4.91 7.78 -8.34
C GLY A 192 5.08 6.61 -9.32
N PHE A 193 4.01 5.91 -9.70
CA PHE A 193 4.07 4.78 -10.64
C PHE A 193 3.61 5.22 -12.03
N GLY A 194 4.56 5.36 -12.97
CA GLY A 194 4.27 5.82 -14.33
C GLY A 194 3.70 7.24 -14.40
N LYS A 195 4.13 8.13 -13.50
CA LYS A 195 3.59 9.49 -13.37
C LYS A 195 4.71 10.52 -13.18
N ARG A 196 4.64 11.64 -13.91
CA ARG A 196 5.50 12.82 -13.69
C ARG A 196 5.05 13.55 -12.40
N VAL A 197 5.84 14.53 -11.96
CA VAL A 197 5.50 15.33 -10.77
C VAL A 197 4.15 15.99 -10.93
N GLU A 198 3.90 16.63 -12.05
CA GLU A 198 2.66 17.35 -12.35
C GLU A 198 1.46 16.41 -12.32
N HIS A 199 1.62 15.17 -12.84
CA HIS A 199 0.57 14.15 -12.78
C HIS A 199 0.23 13.77 -11.34
N ASN A 200 1.24 13.59 -10.47
CA ASN A 200 1.02 13.24 -9.07
C ASN A 200 0.33 14.37 -8.30
N LEU A 201 0.79 15.61 -8.49
CA LEU A 201 0.20 16.78 -7.82
C LEU A 201 -1.25 16.99 -8.25
N ARG A 202 -1.54 16.90 -9.57
CA ARG A 202 -2.88 17.00 -10.11
C ARG A 202 -3.78 15.88 -9.61
N LEU A 203 -3.29 14.63 -9.63
CA LEU A 203 -4.05 13.46 -9.18
C LEU A 203 -4.45 13.58 -7.71
N LEU A 204 -3.54 14.01 -6.83
CA LEU A 204 -3.87 14.27 -5.43
C LEU A 204 -4.89 15.40 -5.31
N ASN A 205 -4.66 16.52 -6.01
CA ASN A 205 -5.58 17.67 -5.96
C ASN A 205 -6.99 17.35 -6.46
N ARG A 206 -7.12 16.39 -7.37
CA ARG A 206 -8.38 15.98 -8.02
C ARG A 206 -8.71 14.52 -7.77
N MET A 207 -8.50 14.03 -6.54
CA MET A 207 -8.69 12.62 -6.19
C MET A 207 -10.18 12.22 -6.04
N GLN A 208 -11.09 13.18 -5.99
CA GLN A 208 -12.51 12.96 -5.74
C GLN A 208 -13.16 11.86 -6.62
N PRO A 209 -12.94 11.77 -7.95
CA PRO A 209 -13.54 10.72 -8.78
C PRO A 209 -13.26 9.30 -8.28
N LEU A 210 -12.13 9.08 -7.59
CA LEU A 210 -11.78 7.78 -7.04
C LEU A 210 -12.61 7.41 -5.81
N THR A 211 -13.07 8.41 -5.06
CA THR A 211 -13.95 8.18 -3.90
C THR A 211 -15.40 7.90 -4.31
N GLU A 212 -15.79 8.28 -5.53
CA GLU A 212 -17.12 8.05 -6.09
C GLU A 212 -17.38 6.58 -6.43
N PHE A 213 -16.34 5.74 -6.54
CA PHE A 213 -16.48 4.28 -6.62
C PHE A 213 -17.10 3.66 -5.36
N GLY A 214 -17.14 4.40 -4.25
CA GLY A 214 -17.66 3.91 -2.98
C GLY A 214 -16.78 2.86 -2.31
N LEU A 215 -15.51 2.74 -2.72
CA LEU A 215 -14.49 1.84 -2.18
C LEU A 215 -13.44 2.61 -1.39
N PRO A 216 -12.75 1.98 -0.41
CA PRO A 216 -11.64 2.62 0.29
C PRO A 216 -10.50 2.99 -0.67
N VAL A 217 -9.93 4.17 -0.47
CA VAL A 217 -8.74 4.62 -1.22
C VAL A 217 -7.52 4.55 -0.32
N LEU A 218 -6.48 3.87 -0.81
CA LEU A 218 -5.14 3.85 -0.23
C LEU A 218 -4.27 4.90 -0.92
N ALA A 219 -3.50 5.69 -0.17
CA ALA A 219 -2.57 6.67 -0.69
C ALA A 219 -1.15 6.42 -0.15
N GLY A 220 -0.20 6.12 -1.06
CA GLY A 220 1.20 5.87 -0.72
C GLY A 220 2.13 6.90 -1.36
N MET A 221 2.52 7.96 -0.62
CA MET A 221 3.39 9.03 -1.13
C MET A 221 4.69 9.21 -0.32
N SER A 222 4.83 8.47 0.79
CA SER A 222 5.95 8.58 1.71
C SER A 222 7.31 8.45 1.02
N ARG A 223 8.20 9.40 1.26
CA ARG A 223 9.58 9.48 0.75
C ARG A 223 9.72 9.49 -0.78
N LYS A 224 8.61 9.57 -1.56
CA LYS A 224 8.65 9.49 -3.03
C LYS A 224 9.34 10.69 -3.68
N SER A 225 9.84 10.46 -4.91
CA SER A 225 10.65 11.44 -5.66
C SER A 225 9.92 12.76 -5.95
N MET A 226 8.59 12.75 -6.02
CA MET A 226 7.80 13.97 -6.19
C MET A 226 8.06 15.00 -5.07
N ILE A 227 8.20 14.55 -3.81
CA ILE A 227 8.52 15.42 -2.68
C ILE A 227 9.91 16.03 -2.85
N GLY A 228 10.90 15.18 -3.17
CA GLY A 228 12.27 15.65 -3.38
C GLY A 228 12.39 16.64 -4.53
N LYS A 229 11.64 16.46 -5.62
CA LYS A 229 11.65 17.37 -6.76
C LYS A 229 10.98 18.72 -6.47
N VAL A 230 9.88 18.72 -5.70
CA VAL A 230 9.17 19.96 -5.32
C VAL A 230 9.94 20.76 -4.26
N LEU A 231 10.49 20.08 -3.24
CA LEU A 231 11.12 20.72 -2.10
C LEU A 231 12.65 20.85 -2.23
N ALA A 232 13.26 20.27 -3.29
CA ALA A 232 14.71 20.15 -3.44
C ALA A 232 15.37 19.48 -2.22
N ARG A 233 14.77 18.39 -1.70
CA ARG A 233 15.22 17.69 -0.49
C ARG A 233 15.66 16.25 -0.79
N PRO A 234 16.76 15.78 -0.18
CA PRO A 234 17.15 14.38 -0.19
C PRO A 234 16.10 13.52 0.54
N VAL A 235 16.19 12.19 0.41
CA VAL A 235 15.13 11.28 0.89
C VAL A 235 14.93 11.35 2.41
N GLU A 236 15.98 11.56 3.17
CA GLU A 236 16.00 11.64 4.63
C GLU A 236 15.27 12.88 5.17
N GLU A 237 15.15 13.93 4.35
CA GLU A 237 14.53 15.20 4.73
C GLU A 237 13.10 15.36 4.17
N ARG A 238 12.51 14.30 3.63
CA ARG A 238 11.17 14.35 2.98
C ARG A 238 10.00 14.19 3.93
N LEU A 239 10.23 13.92 5.20
CA LEU A 239 9.16 13.70 6.18
C LEU A 239 8.13 14.85 6.22
N PRO A 240 8.51 16.14 6.34
CA PRO A 240 7.51 17.21 6.38
C PRO A 240 6.61 17.27 5.14
N GLY A 241 7.22 17.05 3.94
CA GLY A 241 6.46 16.97 2.70
C GLY A 241 5.55 15.73 2.65
N GLY A 242 6.01 14.61 3.23
CA GLY A 242 5.22 13.38 3.36
C GLY A 242 3.97 13.59 4.22
N LEU A 243 4.12 14.25 5.37
CA LEU A 243 3.00 14.56 6.27
C LEU A 243 1.98 15.49 5.60
N ALA A 244 2.45 16.54 4.92
CA ALA A 244 1.57 17.45 4.17
C ALA A 244 0.75 16.70 3.09
N LEU A 245 1.36 15.77 2.37
CA LEU A 245 0.64 14.97 1.37
C LEU A 245 -0.31 13.95 2.02
N ALA A 246 0.04 13.39 3.17
CA ALA A 246 -0.83 12.47 3.93
C ALA A 246 -2.09 13.17 4.42
N THR A 247 -1.97 14.36 5.03
CA THR A 247 -3.11 15.18 5.47
C THR A 247 -4.01 15.56 4.30
N MET A 248 -3.44 16.00 3.18
CA MET A 248 -4.19 16.31 1.96
C MET A 248 -4.91 15.08 1.38
N ALA A 249 -4.30 13.90 1.44
CA ALA A 249 -4.95 12.68 0.97
C ALA A 249 -6.16 12.31 1.83
N VAL A 250 -6.04 12.41 3.16
CA VAL A 250 -7.14 12.17 4.10
C VAL A 250 -8.28 13.16 3.89
N GLU A 251 -7.98 14.46 3.76
CA GLU A 251 -8.97 15.49 3.44
C GLU A 251 -9.73 15.19 2.14
N ARG A 252 -9.05 14.60 1.16
CA ARG A 252 -9.63 14.20 -0.13
C ARG A 252 -10.23 12.79 -0.14
N GLY A 253 -10.39 12.16 1.02
CA GLY A 253 -11.13 10.93 1.21
C GLY A 253 -10.33 9.63 1.24
N ALA A 254 -8.99 9.67 1.26
CA ALA A 254 -8.19 8.49 1.53
C ALA A 254 -8.54 7.91 2.91
N ARG A 255 -8.60 6.57 2.99
CA ARG A 255 -8.87 5.85 4.24
C ARG A 255 -7.71 4.99 4.71
N ILE A 256 -6.72 4.78 3.86
CA ILE A 256 -5.47 4.11 4.23
C ILE A 256 -4.32 4.98 3.72
N VAL A 257 -3.37 5.28 4.61
CA VAL A 257 -2.15 6.03 4.27
C VAL A 257 -0.95 5.11 4.48
N ARG A 258 -0.26 4.77 3.38
CA ARG A 258 0.87 3.83 3.38
C ARG A 258 2.19 4.58 3.49
N VAL A 259 2.95 4.34 4.57
CA VAL A 259 4.11 5.17 4.95
C VAL A 259 5.28 4.38 5.55
N HIS A 260 6.49 4.99 5.52
CA HIS A 260 7.66 4.52 6.26
C HIS A 260 7.72 5.09 7.69
N ASP A 261 7.25 6.33 7.87
CA ASP A 261 7.37 7.10 9.12
C ASP A 261 6.01 7.09 9.84
N VAL A 262 5.74 6.01 10.61
CA VAL A 262 4.41 5.73 11.18
C VAL A 262 3.99 6.76 12.22
N GLY A 263 4.72 6.91 13.31
CA GLY A 263 4.31 7.75 14.45
C GLY A 263 3.93 9.18 14.04
N PRO A 264 4.82 9.93 13.37
CA PRO A 264 4.49 11.28 12.90
C PRO A 264 3.28 11.33 11.95
N THR A 265 3.08 10.25 11.14
CA THR A 265 1.94 10.19 10.22
C THR A 265 0.63 9.91 10.97
N VAL A 266 0.65 9.06 11.99
CA VAL A 266 -0.53 8.81 12.85
C VAL A 266 -0.98 10.11 13.50
N ASP A 267 -0.06 10.89 14.08
CA ASP A 267 -0.39 12.19 14.66
C ASP A 267 -1.01 13.16 13.64
N ALA A 268 -0.41 13.27 12.46
CA ALA A 268 -0.90 14.12 11.39
C ALA A 268 -2.27 13.71 10.88
N VAL A 269 -2.50 12.39 10.71
CA VAL A 269 -3.77 11.83 10.24
C VAL A 269 -4.88 12.02 11.28
N ASN A 270 -4.60 11.72 12.56
CA ASN A 270 -5.55 11.90 13.65
C ASN A 270 -5.94 13.38 13.82
N MET A 271 -4.96 14.28 13.76
CA MET A 271 -5.23 15.73 13.82
C MET A 271 -6.08 16.19 12.63
N THR A 272 -5.78 15.72 11.43
CA THR A 272 -6.58 16.03 10.24
C THR A 272 -8.01 15.51 10.39
N TRP A 273 -8.17 14.28 10.89
CA TRP A 273 -9.48 13.67 11.08
C TRP A 273 -10.31 14.42 12.13
N ALA A 274 -9.71 14.78 13.26
CA ALA A 274 -10.37 15.59 14.30
C ALA A 274 -10.91 16.91 13.74
N VAL A 275 -10.14 17.61 12.89
CA VAL A 275 -10.60 18.83 12.21
C VAL A 275 -11.77 18.55 11.28
N LEU A 276 -11.73 17.47 10.51
CA LEU A 276 -12.80 17.10 9.57
C LEU A 276 -14.11 16.67 10.27
N GLN A 277 -14.02 16.15 11.49
CA GLN A 277 -15.18 15.77 12.30
C GLN A 277 -15.64 16.88 13.27
N GLU A 278 -14.91 17.99 13.36
CA GLU A 278 -15.14 19.09 14.33
C GLU A 278 -15.21 18.55 15.79
N GLY A 279 -14.40 17.49 16.10
CA GLY A 279 -14.44 16.78 17.36
C GLY A 279 -13.15 16.04 17.69
N THR A 280 -13.04 15.54 18.92
CA THR A 280 -11.87 14.81 19.43
C THR A 280 -12.04 13.29 19.45
N ASP A 281 -13.22 12.77 19.14
CA ASP A 281 -13.55 11.35 19.17
C ASP A 281 -13.11 10.73 17.83
N ALA A 282 -11.91 10.10 17.81
CA ALA A 282 -11.35 9.38 16.70
C ALA A 282 -11.28 7.88 17.00
#